data_de620477a30a1e486cebc193833ea2bf
#
_entry.id   de620477a30a1e486cebc193833ea2bf
#
_cell.length_a   1.000
_cell.length_b   1.000
_cell.length_c   1.000
_cell.angle_alpha   90.00
_cell.angle_beta   90.00
_cell.angle_gamma   90.00
#
_symmetry.space_group_name_H-M   'P 1'
#
loop_
_entity.id
_entity.type
_entity.pdbx_description
1 polymer ?
#
loop_
_entity_poly.entity_id
_entity_poly.type
_entity_poly.pdbx_seq_one_letter_code
_entity_poly.pdbx_strand_id
1 'polypeptide(L)'
;MRKSNYDKMPATVVDGTLWKGWESIRKRLAEIHAETNGSQVWVVECYQGVHHEELMRELQALAPDRFINTRDLFKSAEDIEAMTYPYLTDDRLFGRRAHFSYTDFLDEEKVNACRESLRDGKGWTIVYGHAAAEIVSAPDKLIYADMARWEIQMRSRRKEVNGLGVENREEAPSYHYKRGYFIDWIVCDNLKKKVLPKVDYWLDTHIVRTPKMISGETLKEGLEKTAHTPFRVVPFFDPAPWGGQWMKEVCDLDKKQDNFGWCFDCVPEENSLYLKVAGELFEIPSNDLVFYKTRDLLGGPVEARFGQDFPIRFDFLDTMGGGNLSLQVHPVTQYIRDTFGIYYTQDESYYLLDAEEDATVYLGLKTGVNPDEMIAALNESQQTGKPFDTEKYVNKWPAKRHDHYLIPAGTVHCSGAGAMVLEISATPSIFTFKLWDWGRLGLDGLPRPINIGHGSKVIQWERQTEFVRHNLINQVEMIAEGDGWREEQTRRHWFTDIVPHNTNGGVQVLNVIKGDELIVESPTGAFEPFIVHYAETFIIPACVGEYTIRPYGSSVGKYCGTIKAYVRFRQ
;
A
#
# COMPACT_ATOMS: atom_id res chain seq x y z
N MET A 1 -25.97 -1.27 19.82
CA MET A 1 -24.74 -1.19 19.00
C MET A 1 -23.96 -2.48 19.15
N ARG A 2 -23.43 -3.02 18.06
CA ARG A 2 -22.53 -4.17 18.08
C ARG A 2 -21.23 -3.73 18.76
N LYS A 3 -20.71 -4.53 19.70
CA LYS A 3 -19.35 -4.31 20.23
C LYS A 3 -18.37 -4.68 19.12
N SER A 4 -17.44 -3.77 18.80
CA SER A 4 -16.40 -4.04 17.80
C SER A 4 -15.52 -5.22 18.25
N ASN A 5 -15.22 -6.10 17.31
CA ASN A 5 -14.22 -7.14 17.44
C ASN A 5 -13.18 -7.07 16.30
N TYR A 6 -13.16 -5.95 15.56
CA TYR A 6 -12.18 -5.69 14.52
C TYR A 6 -10.77 -5.57 15.12
N ASP A 7 -9.84 -6.42 14.66
CA ASP A 7 -8.45 -6.39 15.10
C ASP A 7 -7.65 -5.36 14.29
N LYS A 8 -7.19 -4.32 14.98
CA LYS A 8 -6.37 -3.24 14.41
C LYS A 8 -4.88 -3.53 14.40
N MET A 9 -4.45 -4.60 15.04
CA MET A 9 -3.02 -4.94 15.20
C MET A 9 -2.76 -6.42 14.94
N PRO A 10 -3.17 -6.94 13.77
CA PRO A 10 -2.92 -8.33 13.43
C PRO A 10 -1.41 -8.60 13.36
N ALA A 11 -0.96 -9.72 13.90
CA ALA A 11 0.47 -10.03 13.99
C ALA A 11 0.75 -11.51 13.81
N THR A 12 1.84 -11.84 13.14
CA THR A 12 2.40 -13.19 13.11
C THR A 12 3.34 -13.38 14.29
N VAL A 13 3.07 -14.39 15.14
CA VAL A 13 3.93 -14.72 16.30
C VAL A 13 5.17 -15.48 15.81
N VAL A 14 6.34 -15.00 16.24
CA VAL A 14 7.64 -15.55 15.88
C VAL A 14 8.51 -15.70 17.11
N ASP A 15 9.26 -16.79 17.20
CA ASP A 15 10.27 -16.96 18.24
C ASP A 15 11.52 -16.13 17.93
N GLY A 16 12.14 -15.58 18.95
CA GLY A 16 13.34 -14.77 18.76
C GLY A 16 13.61 -13.78 19.87
N THR A 17 14.68 -13.03 19.71
CA THR A 17 15.07 -11.94 20.62
C THR A 17 14.76 -10.61 19.98
N LEU A 18 14.21 -9.68 20.77
CA LEU A 18 13.93 -8.32 20.36
C LEU A 18 14.68 -7.35 21.30
N TRP A 19 15.43 -6.43 20.72
CA TRP A 19 16.08 -5.33 21.43
C TRP A 19 15.27 -4.06 21.22
N LYS A 20 14.78 -3.47 22.32
CA LYS A 20 13.88 -2.29 22.30
C LYS A 20 14.61 -1.06 22.84
N GLY A 21 14.61 0.00 22.05
CA GLY A 21 15.26 1.27 22.37
C GLY A 21 16.78 1.25 22.18
N TRP A 22 17.34 2.46 21.97
CA TRP A 22 18.75 2.62 21.60
C TRP A 22 19.75 2.07 22.62
N GLU A 23 19.45 2.12 23.92
CA GLU A 23 20.33 1.57 24.93
C GLU A 23 20.54 0.06 24.75
N SER A 24 19.44 -0.68 24.59
CA SER A 24 19.47 -2.13 24.36
C SER A 24 20.13 -2.48 23.03
N ILE A 25 19.82 -1.73 21.97
CA ILE A 25 20.36 -1.95 20.64
C ILE A 25 21.89 -1.69 20.63
N ARG A 26 22.35 -0.56 21.16
CA ARG A 26 23.78 -0.26 21.24
C ARG A 26 24.55 -1.28 22.05
N LYS A 27 23.99 -1.71 23.19
CA LYS A 27 24.60 -2.77 23.97
C LYS A 27 24.81 -4.02 23.14
N ARG A 28 23.78 -4.47 22.42
CA ARG A 28 23.88 -5.65 21.56
C ARG A 28 24.88 -5.47 20.44
N LEU A 29 24.87 -4.34 19.75
CA LEU A 29 25.83 -4.04 18.67
C LEU A 29 27.29 -4.02 19.17
N ALA A 30 27.52 -3.43 20.37
CA ALA A 30 28.85 -3.45 21.00
C ALA A 30 29.30 -4.87 21.39
N GLU A 31 28.41 -5.72 21.88
CA GLU A 31 28.69 -7.13 22.15
C GLU A 31 29.12 -7.85 20.86
N ILE A 32 28.35 -7.69 19.76
CA ILE A 32 28.66 -8.30 18.45
C ILE A 32 30.05 -7.85 17.95
N HIS A 33 30.36 -6.56 18.07
CA HIS A 33 31.67 -6.05 17.69
C HIS A 33 32.78 -6.69 18.51
N ALA A 34 32.61 -6.83 19.82
CA ALA A 34 33.60 -7.44 20.72
C ALA A 34 33.79 -8.97 20.51
N GLU A 35 32.80 -9.66 19.96
CA GLU A 35 32.87 -11.09 19.63
C GLU A 35 33.78 -11.36 18.42
N THR A 36 34.11 -10.33 17.62
CA THR A 36 34.87 -10.48 16.37
C THR A 36 36.23 -9.82 16.49
N ASN A 37 37.30 -10.57 16.16
CA ASN A 37 38.67 -10.06 16.17
C ASN A 37 39.05 -9.48 14.80
N GLY A 38 39.86 -8.43 14.80
CA GLY A 38 40.43 -7.81 13.59
C GLY A 38 39.63 -6.62 13.06
N SER A 39 39.95 -6.22 11.85
CA SER A 39 39.23 -5.11 11.20
C SER A 39 37.87 -5.56 10.74
N GLN A 40 36.88 -4.69 10.91
CA GLN A 40 35.48 -4.95 10.55
C GLN A 40 34.90 -3.79 9.75
N VAL A 41 34.13 -4.10 8.72
CA VAL A 41 33.33 -3.13 7.96
C VAL A 41 31.85 -3.49 8.11
N TRP A 42 31.12 -2.66 8.81
CA TRP A 42 29.68 -2.81 8.98
C TRP A 42 28.92 -1.86 8.06
N VAL A 43 27.83 -2.34 7.51
CA VAL A 43 26.89 -1.54 6.72
C VAL A 43 25.61 -1.33 7.50
N VAL A 44 25.17 -0.08 7.58
CA VAL A 44 23.82 0.26 8.03
C VAL A 44 23.11 0.92 6.86
N GLU A 45 22.36 0.13 6.11
CA GLU A 45 21.54 0.58 4.99
C GLU A 45 20.24 1.20 5.51
N CYS A 46 19.83 2.29 4.91
CA CYS A 46 18.60 3.01 5.29
C CYS A 46 17.59 3.04 4.16
N TYR A 47 16.32 2.75 4.49
CA TYR A 47 15.21 3.07 3.60
C TYR A 47 14.89 4.57 3.65
N GLN A 48 14.27 5.10 2.58
CA GLN A 48 13.81 6.50 2.57
C GLN A 48 12.79 6.73 3.69
N GLY A 49 12.92 7.85 4.40
CA GLY A 49 12.04 8.23 5.49
C GLY A 49 12.55 7.97 6.90
N VAL A 50 13.68 7.29 7.09
CA VAL A 50 14.29 7.13 8.41
C VAL A 50 14.81 8.48 8.95
N HIS A 51 14.83 8.64 10.29
CA HIS A 51 15.41 9.82 10.94
C HIS A 51 16.94 9.73 11.01
N HIS A 52 17.62 10.25 9.99
CA HIS A 52 19.07 10.17 9.86
C HIS A 52 19.85 10.78 11.03
N GLU A 53 19.41 11.93 11.56
CA GLU A 53 20.09 12.57 12.69
C GLU A 53 20.09 11.68 13.95
N GLU A 54 18.99 10.99 14.20
CA GLU A 54 18.87 10.05 15.31
C GLU A 54 19.79 8.84 15.12
N LEU A 55 19.70 8.17 13.96
CA LEU A 55 20.50 6.99 13.69
C LEU A 55 22.00 7.30 13.72
N MET A 56 22.45 8.38 13.09
CA MET A 56 23.87 8.79 13.08
C MET A 56 24.39 9.01 14.50
N ARG A 57 23.66 9.77 15.30
CA ARG A 57 24.05 10.04 16.71
C ARG A 57 24.24 8.75 17.49
N GLU A 58 23.29 7.83 17.38
CA GLU A 58 23.29 6.57 18.14
C GLU A 58 24.34 5.57 17.65
N LEU A 59 24.61 5.52 16.34
CA LEU A 59 25.66 4.70 15.77
C LEU A 59 27.06 5.26 16.06
N GLN A 60 27.25 6.57 16.01
CA GLN A 60 28.50 7.22 16.40
C GLN A 60 28.82 7.04 17.90
N ALA A 61 27.81 6.93 18.75
CA ALA A 61 27.96 6.64 20.18
C ALA A 61 28.55 5.24 20.44
N LEU A 62 28.59 4.34 19.44
CA LEU A 62 29.32 3.07 19.50
C LEU A 62 30.84 3.27 19.40
N ALA A 63 31.30 4.46 19.07
CA ALA A 63 32.70 4.85 18.91
C ALA A 63 33.46 3.98 17.87
N PRO A 64 32.96 3.80 16.63
CA PRO A 64 33.72 3.15 15.59
C PRO A 64 34.99 3.96 15.27
N ASP A 65 36.08 3.28 14.84
CA ASP A 65 37.31 3.96 14.44
C ASP A 65 37.10 4.86 13.22
N ARG A 66 36.14 4.49 12.34
CA ARG A 66 35.72 5.27 11.17
C ARG A 66 34.20 5.22 11.00
N PHE A 67 33.63 6.37 10.68
CA PHE A 67 32.22 6.51 10.34
C PHE A 67 32.08 7.21 8.99
N ILE A 68 31.52 6.52 7.99
CA ILE A 68 31.33 7.03 6.63
C ILE A 68 29.84 7.23 6.41
N ASN A 69 29.43 8.47 6.16
CA ASN A 69 28.08 8.82 5.76
C ASN A 69 28.00 8.79 4.23
N THR A 70 27.20 7.91 3.67
CA THR A 70 27.06 7.77 2.21
C THR A 70 26.45 8.99 1.54
N ARG A 71 25.79 9.87 2.28
CA ARG A 71 25.30 11.15 1.74
C ARG A 71 26.41 11.96 1.08
N ASP A 72 27.62 11.91 1.62
CA ASP A 72 28.77 12.64 1.09
C ASP A 72 29.25 12.10 -0.27
N LEU A 73 28.77 10.90 -0.63
CA LEU A 73 29.11 10.18 -1.86
C LEU A 73 28.06 10.39 -2.97
N PHE A 74 26.97 11.10 -2.68
CA PHE A 74 25.95 11.43 -3.68
C PHE A 74 26.44 12.56 -4.60
N LYS A 75 25.85 12.62 -5.79
CA LYS A 75 25.92 13.78 -6.69
C LYS A 75 25.37 15.02 -5.99
N SER A 76 25.58 16.19 -6.58
CA SER A 76 24.95 17.41 -6.06
C SER A 76 23.42 17.32 -6.11
N ALA A 77 22.74 18.07 -5.24
CA ALA A 77 21.28 18.14 -5.25
C ALA A 77 20.76 18.63 -6.61
N GLU A 78 21.44 19.61 -7.20
CA GLU A 78 21.12 20.19 -8.52
C GLU A 78 21.21 19.13 -9.63
N ASP A 79 22.25 18.28 -9.62
CA ASP A 79 22.40 17.22 -10.63
C ASP A 79 21.31 16.15 -10.45
N ILE A 80 20.96 15.80 -9.21
CA ILE A 80 19.88 14.88 -8.91
C ILE A 80 18.53 15.43 -9.34
N GLU A 81 18.24 16.69 -9.06
CA GLU A 81 17.01 17.35 -9.49
C GLU A 81 16.92 17.42 -11.02
N ALA A 82 17.99 17.80 -11.71
CA ALA A 82 18.04 17.83 -13.17
C ALA A 82 17.81 16.42 -13.78
N MET A 83 18.40 15.39 -13.18
CA MET A 83 18.24 13.99 -13.62
C MET A 83 16.80 13.48 -13.41
N THR A 84 16.17 13.85 -12.31
CA THR A 84 14.86 13.33 -11.91
C THR A 84 13.68 14.13 -12.49
N TYR A 85 13.89 15.40 -12.85
CA TYR A 85 12.86 16.29 -13.37
C TYR A 85 12.06 15.74 -14.58
N PRO A 86 12.66 15.10 -15.60
CA PRO A 86 11.91 14.53 -16.72
C PRO A 86 10.89 13.45 -16.32
N TYR A 87 11.09 12.80 -15.16
CA TYR A 87 10.19 11.79 -14.61
C TYR A 87 9.15 12.39 -13.67
N LEU A 88 9.50 13.45 -12.95
CA LEU A 88 8.57 14.17 -12.07
C LEU A 88 7.61 15.06 -12.86
N THR A 89 8.05 15.65 -13.96
CA THR A 89 7.26 16.56 -14.81
C THR A 89 6.65 17.75 -14.05
N ASP A 90 5.98 18.65 -14.75
CA ASP A 90 5.26 19.78 -14.14
C ASP A 90 3.87 19.41 -13.62
N ASP A 91 3.40 18.18 -13.83
CA ASP A 91 2.13 17.75 -13.26
C ASP A 91 2.21 17.71 -11.73
N ARG A 92 1.18 18.26 -11.07
CA ARG A 92 1.16 18.37 -9.60
C ARG A 92 1.20 17.00 -8.89
N LEU A 93 0.59 15.96 -9.48
CA LEU A 93 0.37 14.66 -8.84
C LEU A 93 1.07 13.52 -9.55
N PHE A 94 1.21 13.60 -10.88
CA PHE A 94 1.64 12.47 -11.70
C PHE A 94 3.02 12.70 -12.29
N GLY A 95 3.81 11.65 -12.26
CA GLY A 95 5.11 11.56 -12.90
C GLY A 95 5.16 10.37 -13.84
N ARG A 96 6.35 10.02 -14.30
CA ARG A 96 6.62 8.83 -15.09
C ARG A 96 7.52 7.88 -14.30
N ARG A 97 7.23 6.57 -14.32
CA ARG A 97 8.04 5.57 -13.64
C ARG A 97 9.48 5.62 -14.13
N ALA A 98 10.41 5.87 -13.21
CA ALA A 98 11.84 5.89 -13.50
C ALA A 98 12.44 4.47 -13.46
N HIS A 99 13.62 4.33 -14.05
CA HIS A 99 14.39 3.08 -14.05
C HIS A 99 15.75 3.28 -13.37
N PHE A 100 15.84 4.22 -12.44
CA PHE A 100 17.05 4.50 -11.70
C PHE A 100 17.41 3.40 -10.70
N SER A 101 18.68 3.33 -10.41
CA SER A 101 19.29 2.60 -9.30
C SER A 101 20.10 3.57 -8.44
N TYR A 102 20.59 3.15 -7.29
CA TYR A 102 21.42 4.01 -6.46
C TYR A 102 22.68 4.51 -7.16
N THR A 103 23.26 3.71 -8.09
CA THR A 103 24.44 4.13 -8.86
C THR A 103 24.21 5.39 -9.68
N ASP A 104 22.97 5.65 -10.10
CA ASP A 104 22.64 6.87 -10.84
C ASP A 104 22.68 8.12 -9.96
N PHE A 105 22.48 7.97 -8.66
CA PHE A 105 22.51 9.05 -7.65
C PHE A 105 23.90 9.30 -7.08
N LEU A 106 24.82 8.33 -7.21
CA LEU A 106 26.16 8.39 -6.62
C LEU A 106 27.15 9.09 -7.55
N ASP A 107 28.12 9.78 -6.94
CA ASP A 107 29.30 10.33 -7.60
C ASP A 107 30.36 9.24 -7.71
N GLU A 108 30.71 8.84 -8.92
CA GLU A 108 31.58 7.70 -9.18
C GLU A 108 33.00 7.92 -8.62
N GLU A 109 33.55 9.14 -8.71
CA GLU A 109 34.90 9.44 -8.21
C GLU A 109 34.93 9.33 -6.67
N LYS A 110 33.95 9.90 -5.99
CA LYS A 110 33.83 9.81 -4.53
C LYS A 110 33.64 8.36 -4.06
N VAL A 111 32.80 7.59 -4.76
CA VAL A 111 32.59 6.18 -4.44
C VAL A 111 33.86 5.37 -4.61
N ASN A 112 34.60 5.57 -5.70
CA ASN A 112 35.84 4.86 -5.94
C ASN A 112 36.90 5.20 -4.87
N ALA A 113 37.05 6.47 -4.54
CA ALA A 113 37.94 6.90 -3.45
C ALA A 113 37.55 6.30 -2.09
N CYS A 114 36.24 6.25 -1.80
CA CYS A 114 35.72 5.61 -0.59
C CYS A 114 36.07 4.11 -0.57
N ARG A 115 35.82 3.38 -1.65
CA ARG A 115 36.12 1.94 -1.76
C ARG A 115 37.61 1.64 -1.62
N GLU A 116 38.47 2.46 -2.20
CA GLU A 116 39.93 2.34 -2.01
C GLU A 116 40.34 2.52 -0.56
N SER A 117 39.78 3.56 0.09
CA SER A 117 40.02 3.82 1.51
C SER A 117 39.57 2.68 2.45
N LEU A 118 38.57 1.92 2.05
CA LEU A 118 38.07 0.78 2.82
C LEU A 118 39.00 -0.46 2.72
N ARG A 119 39.69 -0.64 1.60
CA ARG A 119 40.64 -1.77 1.41
C ARG A 119 41.82 -1.74 2.37
N ASP A 120 42.31 -0.55 2.67
CA ASP A 120 43.46 -0.34 3.55
C ASP A 120 43.04 -0.04 5.01
N GLY A 121 41.73 -0.05 5.29
CA GLY A 121 41.17 0.30 6.58
C GLY A 121 41.53 -0.69 7.68
N LYS A 122 41.93 -0.16 8.84
CA LYS A 122 42.14 -0.92 10.08
C LYS A 122 41.07 -0.52 11.09
N GLY A 123 40.75 -1.43 12.00
CA GLY A 123 39.78 -1.19 13.04
C GLY A 123 38.34 -1.37 12.56
N TRP A 124 37.41 -0.78 13.30
CA TRP A 124 35.99 -0.88 13.05
C TRP A 124 35.47 0.30 12.23
N THR A 125 34.96 0.02 11.04
CA THR A 125 34.34 1.02 10.16
C THR A 125 32.84 0.77 10.05
N ILE A 126 32.03 1.82 10.23
CA ILE A 126 30.58 1.81 9.92
C ILE A 126 30.36 2.67 8.67
N VAL A 127 29.81 2.06 7.61
CA VAL A 127 29.30 2.74 6.40
C VAL A 127 27.78 2.85 6.55
N TYR A 128 27.28 4.07 6.63
CA TYR A 128 25.92 4.36 7.01
C TYR A 128 25.19 5.22 5.98
N GLY A 129 23.93 4.90 5.72
CA GLY A 129 23.00 5.74 4.96
C GLY A 129 22.41 5.03 3.77
N HIS A 130 21.78 5.80 2.88
CA HIS A 130 21.27 5.28 1.62
C HIS A 130 22.41 4.79 0.73
N ALA A 131 22.21 3.68 0.05
CA ALA A 131 23.21 3.04 -0.83
C ALA A 131 24.46 2.49 -0.11
N ALA A 132 24.48 2.39 1.21
CA ALA A 132 25.63 1.86 1.94
C ALA A 132 25.99 0.43 1.49
N ALA A 133 24.98 -0.39 1.22
CA ALA A 133 25.15 -1.74 0.69
C ALA A 133 25.56 -1.81 -0.80
N GLU A 134 25.38 -0.75 -1.57
CA GLU A 134 25.98 -0.61 -2.91
C GLU A 134 27.46 -0.22 -2.83
N ILE A 135 27.88 0.52 -1.79
CA ILE A 135 29.27 0.91 -1.58
C ILE A 135 30.10 -0.30 -1.12
N VAL A 136 29.56 -1.09 -0.18
CA VAL A 136 30.22 -2.27 0.41
C VAL A 136 29.41 -3.52 0.08
N SER A 137 29.87 -4.29 -0.88
CA SER A 137 29.16 -5.48 -1.38
C SER A 137 29.25 -6.71 -0.47
N ALA A 138 30.24 -6.77 0.42
CA ALA A 138 30.46 -7.87 1.36
C ALA A 138 30.88 -7.32 2.73
N PRO A 139 29.97 -6.76 3.51
CA PRO A 139 30.23 -6.28 4.86
C PRO A 139 30.36 -7.45 5.84
N ASP A 140 31.07 -7.24 6.95
CA ASP A 140 31.09 -8.19 8.06
C ASP A 140 29.75 -8.26 8.80
N LYS A 141 29.03 -7.15 8.83
CA LYS A 141 27.64 -7.07 9.31
C LYS A 141 26.82 -6.14 8.42
N LEU A 142 25.61 -6.58 8.10
CA LEU A 142 24.60 -5.82 7.38
C LEU A 142 23.38 -5.58 8.27
N ILE A 143 23.15 -4.32 8.61
CA ILE A 143 21.99 -3.85 9.38
C ILE A 143 21.10 -3.04 8.42
N TYR A 144 19.81 -3.29 8.43
CA TYR A 144 18.84 -2.55 7.61
C TYR A 144 17.88 -1.75 8.49
N ALA A 145 17.83 -0.44 8.30
CA ALA A 145 16.88 0.46 8.96
C ALA A 145 15.69 0.73 8.04
N ASP A 146 14.52 0.27 8.42
CA ASP A 146 13.34 0.24 7.56
C ASP A 146 12.21 1.16 7.98
N MET A 147 11.28 1.38 7.03
CA MET A 147 10.14 2.28 7.15
C MET A 147 9.01 1.88 6.20
N ALA A 148 7.77 1.81 6.70
CA ALA A 148 6.59 1.62 5.87
C ALA A 148 6.17 2.92 5.18
N ARG A 149 5.60 2.81 3.98
CA ARG A 149 5.26 3.98 3.15
C ARG A 149 4.22 4.88 3.80
N TRP A 150 3.25 4.32 4.53
CA TRP A 150 2.27 5.13 5.24
C TRP A 150 2.93 6.07 6.27
N GLU A 151 3.95 5.61 7.02
CA GLU A 151 4.65 6.46 7.98
C GLU A 151 5.55 7.49 7.26
N ILE A 152 6.16 7.13 6.13
CA ILE A 152 6.89 8.09 5.29
C ILE A 152 5.96 9.24 4.88
N GLN A 153 4.72 8.95 4.49
CA GLN A 153 3.73 9.97 4.16
C GLN A 153 3.39 10.84 5.37
N MET A 154 3.22 10.24 6.57
CA MET A 154 3.00 11.00 7.79
C MET A 154 4.18 11.90 8.14
N ARG A 155 5.41 11.40 8.01
CA ARG A 155 6.64 12.21 8.21
C ARG A 155 6.77 13.34 7.19
N SER A 156 6.38 13.12 5.96
CA SER A 156 6.33 14.16 4.92
C SER A 156 5.30 15.25 5.27
N ARG A 157 4.12 14.87 5.79
CA ARG A 157 3.12 15.84 6.29
C ARG A 157 3.64 16.68 7.46
N ARG A 158 4.53 16.12 8.29
CA ARG A 158 5.19 16.80 9.42
C ARG A 158 6.50 17.49 9.03
N LYS A 159 6.91 17.44 7.75
CA LYS A 159 8.15 18.02 7.19
C LYS A 159 9.43 17.47 7.86
N GLU A 160 9.42 16.20 8.18
CA GLU A 160 10.50 15.52 8.89
C GLU A 160 11.50 14.82 7.97
N VAL A 161 11.14 14.57 6.70
CA VAL A 161 11.95 13.75 5.78
C VAL A 161 12.16 14.43 4.44
N ASN A 162 13.30 14.14 3.84
CA ASN A 162 13.69 14.56 2.48
C ASN A 162 13.50 13.44 1.47
N GLY A 163 13.44 13.79 0.19
CA GLY A 163 13.63 12.87 -0.91
C GLY A 163 15.07 12.40 -1.02
N LEU A 164 15.30 11.36 -1.82
CA LEU A 164 16.59 10.73 -2.00
C LEU A 164 17.62 11.72 -2.61
N GLY A 165 18.67 12.01 -1.85
CA GLY A 165 19.80 12.85 -2.27
C GLY A 165 19.51 14.35 -2.40
N VAL A 166 18.36 14.85 -1.95
CA VAL A 166 17.95 16.25 -2.01
C VAL A 166 17.51 16.80 -0.65
N GLU A 167 17.42 18.13 -0.52
CA GLU A 167 16.97 18.83 0.69
C GLU A 167 15.62 19.50 0.41
N ASN A 168 14.55 18.74 0.44
CA ASN A 168 13.23 19.21 0.00
C ASN A 168 12.10 18.94 1.00
N ARG A 169 12.40 18.77 2.30
CA ARG A 169 11.39 18.47 3.33
C ARG A 169 10.23 19.48 3.42
N GLU A 170 10.47 20.71 2.95
CA GLU A 170 9.47 21.79 2.97
C GLU A 170 8.45 21.71 1.82
N GLU A 171 8.71 20.86 0.82
CA GLU A 171 7.81 20.66 -0.29
C GLU A 171 6.46 20.06 0.16
N ALA A 172 5.45 20.22 -0.69
CA ALA A 172 4.11 19.70 -0.42
C ALA A 172 4.12 18.16 -0.26
N PRO A 173 3.35 17.58 0.68
CA PRO A 173 3.27 16.12 0.85
C PRO A 173 2.90 15.36 -0.43
N SER A 174 2.08 15.95 -1.30
CA SER A 174 1.76 15.37 -2.62
C SER A 174 2.96 15.28 -3.56
N TYR A 175 3.91 16.22 -3.46
CA TYR A 175 5.16 16.18 -4.22
C TYR A 175 6.08 15.07 -3.69
N HIS A 176 6.19 14.93 -2.36
CA HIS A 176 6.95 13.84 -1.75
C HIS A 176 6.38 12.46 -2.14
N TYR A 177 5.05 12.32 -2.13
CA TYR A 177 4.42 11.08 -2.56
C TYR A 177 4.70 10.80 -4.04
N LYS A 178 4.55 11.80 -4.93
CA LYS A 178 4.87 11.68 -6.35
C LYS A 178 6.33 11.24 -6.55
N ARG A 179 7.27 11.91 -5.89
CA ARG A 179 8.70 11.59 -5.98
C ARG A 179 9.00 10.18 -5.45
N GLY A 180 8.46 9.84 -4.29
CA GLY A 180 8.57 8.50 -3.72
C GLY A 180 8.09 7.43 -4.68
N TYR A 181 6.85 7.56 -5.15
CA TYR A 181 6.19 6.57 -6.00
C TYR A 181 6.88 6.37 -7.36
N PHE A 182 7.30 7.45 -8.03
CA PHE A 182 7.87 7.35 -9.37
C PHE A 182 9.38 7.16 -9.39
N ILE A 183 10.09 7.47 -8.29
CA ILE A 183 11.56 7.45 -8.25
C ILE A 183 12.09 6.80 -6.97
N ASP A 184 11.97 7.47 -5.82
CA ASP A 184 12.78 7.18 -4.64
C ASP A 184 12.52 5.78 -4.08
N TRP A 185 11.24 5.37 -3.96
CA TRP A 185 10.88 4.04 -3.47
C TRP A 185 11.28 2.93 -4.42
N ILE A 186 11.25 3.18 -5.74
CA ILE A 186 11.73 2.21 -6.74
C ILE A 186 13.23 1.93 -6.54
N VAL A 187 14.02 2.99 -6.33
CA VAL A 187 15.46 2.88 -6.11
C VAL A 187 15.75 2.12 -4.81
N CYS A 188 15.07 2.49 -3.72
CA CYS A 188 15.21 1.84 -2.42
C CYS A 188 14.79 0.37 -2.46
N ASP A 189 13.63 0.06 -3.07
CA ASP A 189 13.11 -1.30 -3.18
C ASP A 189 14.03 -2.21 -4.00
N ASN A 190 14.62 -1.69 -5.08
CA ASN A 190 15.55 -2.46 -5.91
C ASN A 190 16.80 -2.90 -5.13
N LEU A 191 17.30 -2.09 -4.21
CA LEU A 191 18.39 -2.48 -3.32
C LEU A 191 17.88 -3.40 -2.21
N LYS A 192 16.76 -3.06 -1.56
CA LYS A 192 16.16 -3.84 -0.47
C LYS A 192 15.98 -5.31 -0.89
N LYS A 193 15.41 -5.57 -2.08
CA LYS A 193 15.23 -6.92 -2.64
C LYS A 193 16.52 -7.73 -2.71
N LYS A 194 17.65 -7.09 -2.97
CA LYS A 194 18.97 -7.75 -3.05
C LYS A 194 19.58 -8.03 -1.68
N VAL A 195 19.34 -7.16 -0.70
CA VAL A 195 20.01 -7.23 0.61
C VAL A 195 19.18 -7.97 1.66
N LEU A 196 17.85 -7.97 1.57
CA LEU A 196 16.95 -8.61 2.54
C LEU A 196 17.31 -10.07 2.85
N PRO A 197 17.64 -10.93 1.89
CA PRO A 197 18.06 -12.31 2.19
C PRO A 197 19.36 -12.43 2.99
N LYS A 198 20.20 -11.38 2.99
CA LYS A 198 21.56 -11.37 3.54
C LYS A 198 21.68 -10.59 4.86
N VAL A 199 20.62 -9.91 5.27
CA VAL A 199 20.66 -9.03 6.44
C VAL A 199 20.95 -9.81 7.72
N ASP A 200 21.84 -9.25 8.57
CA ASP A 200 22.14 -9.77 9.91
C ASP A 200 21.17 -9.25 10.95
N TYR A 201 20.81 -7.96 10.88
CA TYR A 201 19.89 -7.29 11.80
C TYR A 201 18.96 -6.35 11.07
N TRP A 202 17.71 -6.26 11.53
CA TRP A 202 16.68 -5.39 11.01
C TRP A 202 16.20 -4.42 12.08
N LEU A 203 16.13 -3.13 11.75
CA LEU A 203 15.68 -2.06 12.62
C LEU A 203 14.30 -1.57 12.19
N ASP A 204 13.32 -1.72 13.05
CA ASP A 204 12.04 -1.02 13.00
C ASP A 204 12.24 0.40 13.53
N THR A 205 12.15 1.40 12.65
CA THR A 205 12.37 2.81 12.99
C THR A 205 11.09 3.65 12.96
N HIS A 206 9.92 3.02 12.97
CA HIS A 206 8.63 3.72 12.92
C HIS A 206 8.41 4.63 14.14
N ILE A 207 8.82 4.20 15.33
CA ILE A 207 8.69 4.99 16.55
C ILE A 207 10.01 5.70 16.85
N VAL A 208 10.00 7.03 16.72
CA VAL A 208 11.15 7.89 17.03
C VAL A 208 11.62 7.67 18.47
N ARG A 209 12.92 7.62 18.71
CA ARG A 209 13.60 7.39 19.99
C ARG A 209 13.38 6.02 20.63
N THR A 210 12.52 5.19 20.06
CA THR A 210 12.26 3.86 20.59
C THR A 210 12.25 2.82 19.48
N PRO A 211 13.30 2.74 18.65
CA PRO A 211 13.38 1.73 17.61
C PRO A 211 13.44 0.34 18.23
N LYS A 212 13.17 -0.65 17.42
CA LYS A 212 13.32 -2.05 17.79
C LYS A 212 14.27 -2.72 16.81
N MET A 213 14.97 -3.74 17.27
CA MET A 213 15.87 -4.54 16.45
C MET A 213 15.60 -6.02 16.67
N ILE A 214 15.62 -6.78 15.58
CA ILE A 214 15.61 -8.25 15.59
C ILE A 214 16.77 -8.78 14.71
N SER A 215 17.11 -10.06 14.85
CA SER A 215 18.04 -10.67 13.92
C SER A 215 17.40 -10.89 12.56
N GLY A 216 18.25 -10.93 11.50
CA GLY A 216 17.80 -11.27 10.16
C GLY A 216 17.21 -12.68 10.05
N GLU A 217 17.60 -13.60 10.93
CA GLU A 217 17.01 -14.94 11.03
C GLU A 217 15.58 -14.86 11.54
N THR A 218 15.35 -14.15 12.65
CA THR A 218 14.00 -13.91 13.19
C THR A 218 13.09 -13.24 12.16
N LEU A 219 13.59 -12.24 11.42
CA LEU A 219 12.84 -11.62 10.33
C LEU A 219 12.44 -12.64 9.26
N LYS A 220 13.41 -13.39 8.75
CA LYS A 220 13.18 -14.37 7.67
C LYS A 220 12.22 -15.48 8.10
N GLU A 221 12.32 -15.95 9.33
CA GLU A 221 11.39 -16.93 9.91
C GLU A 221 9.97 -16.35 10.00
N GLY A 222 9.84 -15.09 10.43
CA GLY A 222 8.55 -14.40 10.46
C GLY A 222 7.90 -14.25 9.09
N LEU A 223 8.68 -13.85 8.09
CA LEU A 223 8.22 -13.74 6.71
C LEU A 223 7.86 -15.12 6.11
N GLU A 224 8.67 -16.15 6.41
CA GLU A 224 8.38 -17.54 6.02
C GLU A 224 7.04 -18.01 6.58
N LYS A 225 6.84 -17.87 7.89
CA LYS A 225 5.62 -18.27 8.57
C LYS A 225 4.40 -17.52 8.02
N THR A 226 4.52 -16.20 7.84
CA THR A 226 3.42 -15.38 7.30
C THR A 226 3.05 -15.80 5.87
N ALA A 227 4.04 -16.12 5.02
CA ALA A 227 3.79 -16.56 3.65
C ALA A 227 3.07 -17.90 3.54
N HIS A 228 3.05 -18.72 4.61
CA HIS A 228 2.45 -20.07 4.62
C HIS A 228 1.16 -20.17 5.45
N THR A 229 0.66 -19.04 5.96
CA THR A 229 -0.58 -18.99 6.76
C THR A 229 -1.51 -17.90 6.24
N PRO A 230 -2.83 -17.99 6.43
CA PRO A 230 -3.71 -16.84 6.28
C PRO A 230 -3.23 -15.70 7.20
N PHE A 231 -3.24 -14.46 6.72
CA PHE A 231 -2.79 -13.32 7.51
C PHE A 231 -3.52 -12.03 7.13
N ARG A 232 -3.36 -11.00 7.95
CA ARG A 232 -3.80 -9.65 7.68
C ARG A 232 -2.62 -8.70 7.73
N VAL A 233 -2.64 -7.66 6.87
CA VAL A 233 -1.77 -6.50 7.03
C VAL A 233 -2.36 -5.56 8.07
N VAL A 234 -1.55 -4.66 8.62
CA VAL A 234 -1.99 -3.67 9.61
C VAL A 234 -2.84 -2.60 8.90
N PRO A 235 -4.12 -2.45 9.24
CA PRO A 235 -4.97 -1.46 8.59
C PRO A 235 -4.52 -0.03 8.93
N PHE A 236 -4.62 0.85 7.95
CA PHE A 236 -4.32 2.27 8.11
C PHE A 236 -5.57 3.10 7.83
N PHE A 237 -5.95 3.95 8.80
CA PHE A 237 -7.15 4.80 8.72
C PHE A 237 -6.77 6.27 8.61
N ASP A 238 -7.38 6.99 7.65
CA ASP A 238 -7.12 8.42 7.44
C ASP A 238 -8.44 9.22 7.29
N PRO A 239 -8.51 10.47 7.82
CA PRO A 239 -9.66 11.32 7.59
C PRO A 239 -9.73 11.81 6.14
N ALA A 240 -10.93 12.20 5.70
CA ALA A 240 -11.15 12.79 4.39
C ALA A 240 -12.18 13.92 4.45
N PRO A 241 -12.15 14.91 3.52
CA PRO A 241 -13.14 15.99 3.50
C PRO A 241 -14.59 15.51 3.30
N TRP A 242 -14.76 14.28 2.87
CA TRP A 242 -16.06 13.61 2.65
C TRP A 242 -16.32 12.47 3.63
N GLY A 243 -15.41 12.25 4.58
CA GLY A 243 -15.38 11.10 5.46
C GLY A 243 -16.60 10.94 6.35
N GLY A 244 -16.92 9.67 6.63
CA GLY A 244 -18.09 9.25 7.37
C GLY A 244 -17.82 8.85 8.83
N GLN A 245 -18.80 8.15 9.42
CA GLN A 245 -18.79 7.78 10.82
C GLN A 245 -18.84 6.27 11.07
N TRP A 246 -19.10 5.46 10.03
CA TRP A 246 -19.29 4.02 10.18
C TRP A 246 -18.03 3.30 10.71
N MET A 247 -16.86 3.64 10.16
CA MET A 247 -15.60 3.04 10.61
C MET A 247 -15.27 3.37 12.07
N LYS A 248 -15.64 4.54 12.56
CA LYS A 248 -15.45 4.90 13.99
C LYS A 248 -16.15 3.93 14.92
N GLU A 249 -17.33 3.46 14.54
CA GLU A 249 -18.13 2.55 15.36
C GLU A 249 -17.72 1.08 15.14
N VAL A 250 -17.59 0.66 13.88
CA VAL A 250 -17.35 -0.75 13.55
C VAL A 250 -15.91 -1.17 13.82
N CYS A 251 -14.94 -0.28 13.58
CA CYS A 251 -13.52 -0.56 13.84
C CYS A 251 -13.04 -0.02 15.21
N ASP A 252 -13.94 0.57 16.01
CA ASP A 252 -13.63 1.17 17.32
C ASP A 252 -12.45 2.14 17.25
N LEU A 253 -12.56 3.16 16.37
CA LEU A 253 -11.52 4.16 16.17
C LEU A 253 -11.66 5.34 17.13
N ASP A 254 -10.64 6.24 17.12
CA ASP A 254 -10.62 7.43 17.97
C ASP A 254 -11.83 8.33 17.68
N LYS A 255 -12.71 8.45 18.66
CA LYS A 255 -13.95 9.23 18.57
C LYS A 255 -13.73 10.75 18.60
N LYS A 256 -12.51 11.20 18.91
CA LYS A 256 -12.13 12.62 18.86
C LYS A 256 -11.85 13.12 17.45
N GLN A 257 -11.53 12.21 16.52
CA GLN A 257 -11.41 12.56 15.10
C GLN A 257 -12.78 12.92 14.54
N ASP A 258 -12.84 13.93 13.69
CA ASP A 258 -14.10 14.36 13.09
C ASP A 258 -14.74 13.25 12.24
N ASN A 259 -13.92 12.58 11.44
CA ASN A 259 -14.34 11.48 10.57
C ASN A 259 -13.19 10.55 10.23
N PHE A 260 -13.50 9.43 9.58
CA PHE A 260 -12.57 8.64 8.78
C PHE A 260 -13.18 8.43 7.41
N GLY A 261 -12.43 8.79 6.36
CA GLY A 261 -12.90 8.59 4.99
C GLY A 261 -12.31 7.34 4.37
N TRP A 262 -11.05 7.04 4.67
CA TRP A 262 -10.31 5.95 4.07
C TRP A 262 -9.81 4.95 5.11
N CYS A 263 -9.79 3.68 4.70
CA CYS A 263 -8.98 2.68 5.35
C CYS A 263 -8.29 1.84 4.28
N PHE A 264 -6.97 1.82 4.27
CA PHE A 264 -6.21 0.79 3.58
C PHE A 264 -6.26 -0.47 4.44
N ASP A 265 -7.27 -1.31 4.23
CA ASP A 265 -7.44 -2.56 4.98
C ASP A 265 -6.55 -3.67 4.44
N CYS A 266 -6.30 -3.67 3.12
CA CYS A 266 -5.32 -4.54 2.47
C CYS A 266 -4.73 -3.87 1.22
N VAL A 267 -3.70 -3.06 1.43
CA VAL A 267 -2.89 -2.40 0.41
C VAL A 267 -1.42 -2.66 0.71
N PRO A 268 -0.88 -3.85 0.37
CA PRO A 268 0.45 -4.27 0.82
C PRO A 268 1.59 -3.31 0.49
N GLU A 269 1.50 -2.55 -0.60
CA GLU A 269 2.52 -1.55 -0.92
C GLU A 269 2.56 -0.36 0.05
N GLU A 270 1.51 -0.13 0.82
CA GLU A 270 1.39 0.98 1.77
C GLU A 270 1.39 0.53 3.22
N ASN A 271 0.72 -0.60 3.52
CA ASN A 271 0.52 -1.09 4.88
C ASN A 271 1.79 -1.67 5.51
N SER A 272 1.75 -1.75 6.84
CA SER A 272 2.71 -2.52 7.64
C SER A 272 2.26 -3.97 7.82
N LEU A 273 3.22 -4.80 8.21
CA LEU A 273 3.04 -6.13 8.74
C LEU A 273 3.64 -6.15 10.16
N TYR A 274 2.93 -6.74 11.13
CA TYR A 274 3.48 -6.95 12.47
C TYR A 274 3.98 -8.37 12.65
N LEU A 275 5.22 -8.48 13.15
CA LEU A 275 5.76 -9.69 13.77
C LEU A 275 5.70 -9.51 15.29
N LYS A 276 5.16 -10.48 16.00
CA LYS A 276 5.13 -10.47 17.47
C LYS A 276 6.28 -11.31 17.99
N VAL A 277 7.36 -10.65 18.44
CA VAL A 277 8.59 -11.27 18.92
C VAL A 277 8.77 -10.98 20.42
N ALA A 278 8.98 -11.99 21.23
CA ALA A 278 9.10 -11.87 22.69
C ALA A 278 7.95 -11.09 23.34
N GLY A 279 6.73 -11.17 22.77
CA GLY A 279 5.54 -10.47 23.25
C GLY A 279 5.37 -9.02 22.77
N GLU A 280 6.36 -8.45 22.11
CA GLU A 280 6.36 -7.10 21.54
C GLU A 280 6.04 -7.13 20.04
N LEU A 281 5.34 -6.09 19.54
CA LEU A 281 5.11 -5.90 18.13
C LEU A 281 6.35 -5.29 17.46
N PHE A 282 6.81 -5.90 16.39
CA PHE A 282 7.87 -5.44 15.52
C PHE A 282 7.26 -5.10 14.16
N GLU A 283 7.45 -3.87 13.70
CA GLU A 283 6.82 -3.35 12.49
C GLU A 283 7.75 -3.38 11.29
N ILE A 284 7.26 -3.91 10.18
CA ILE A 284 7.93 -3.90 8.88
C ILE A 284 6.94 -3.49 7.79
N PRO A 285 7.40 -2.97 6.64
CA PRO A 285 6.56 -2.85 5.45
C PRO A 285 6.02 -4.21 5.00
N SER A 286 4.74 -4.30 4.67
CA SER A 286 4.21 -5.58 4.17
C SER A 286 4.79 -5.98 2.81
N ASN A 287 5.34 -5.03 2.05
CA ASN A 287 6.10 -5.31 0.83
C ASN A 287 7.34 -6.18 1.05
N ASP A 288 7.92 -6.20 2.24
CA ASP A 288 9.07 -7.08 2.54
C ASP A 288 8.69 -8.55 2.39
N LEU A 289 7.45 -8.90 2.74
CA LEU A 289 6.90 -10.23 2.49
C LEU A 289 6.77 -10.51 0.99
N VAL A 290 6.24 -9.54 0.22
CA VAL A 290 6.11 -9.67 -1.24
C VAL A 290 7.47 -9.87 -1.89
N PHE A 291 8.48 -9.12 -1.47
CA PHE A 291 9.85 -9.20 -2.02
C PHE A 291 10.56 -10.49 -1.66
N TYR A 292 10.41 -10.96 -0.41
CA TYR A 292 11.13 -12.13 0.09
C TYR A 292 10.47 -13.45 -0.29
N LYS A 293 9.14 -13.49 -0.32
CA LYS A 293 8.33 -14.69 -0.56
C LYS A 293 7.37 -14.54 -1.74
N THR A 294 7.80 -13.87 -2.79
CA THR A 294 6.98 -13.56 -3.97
C THR A 294 6.20 -14.76 -4.46
N ARG A 295 6.88 -15.88 -4.71
CA ARG A 295 6.27 -17.06 -5.33
C ARG A 295 5.35 -17.82 -4.39
N ASP A 296 5.73 -17.93 -3.12
CA ASP A 296 4.89 -18.59 -2.10
C ASP A 296 3.61 -17.80 -1.86
N LEU A 297 3.74 -16.46 -1.81
CA LEU A 297 2.64 -15.54 -1.59
C LEU A 297 1.74 -15.38 -2.82
N LEU A 298 2.31 -14.96 -3.95
CA LEU A 298 1.54 -14.59 -5.15
C LEU A 298 1.16 -15.77 -6.02
N GLY A 299 2.01 -16.81 -6.07
CA GLY A 299 1.93 -17.92 -7.01
C GLY A 299 2.57 -17.63 -8.36
N GLY A 300 3.02 -18.67 -9.05
CA GLY A 300 3.78 -18.52 -10.30
C GLY A 300 3.07 -17.72 -11.39
N PRO A 301 1.77 -17.95 -11.68
CA PRO A 301 1.04 -17.20 -12.69
C PRO A 301 0.90 -15.70 -12.39
N VAL A 302 0.71 -15.34 -11.11
CA VAL A 302 0.58 -13.95 -10.67
C VAL A 302 1.95 -13.27 -10.70
N GLU A 303 2.98 -13.93 -10.18
CA GLU A 303 4.38 -13.47 -10.26
C GLU A 303 4.82 -13.21 -11.71
N ALA A 304 4.48 -14.12 -12.64
CA ALA A 304 4.84 -13.97 -14.05
C ALA A 304 4.22 -12.72 -14.71
N ARG A 305 3.06 -12.28 -14.21
CA ARG A 305 2.34 -11.12 -14.74
C ARG A 305 2.70 -9.81 -14.05
N PHE A 306 2.80 -9.80 -12.73
CA PHE A 306 2.96 -8.60 -11.91
C PHE A 306 4.36 -8.48 -11.27
N GLY A 307 5.22 -9.50 -11.42
CA GLY A 307 6.54 -9.50 -10.77
C GLY A 307 6.39 -9.52 -9.25
N GLN A 308 7.03 -8.57 -8.60
CA GLN A 308 7.01 -8.40 -7.15
C GLN A 308 6.06 -7.27 -6.70
N ASP A 309 5.02 -7.00 -7.48
CA ASP A 309 3.93 -6.09 -7.10
C ASP A 309 2.71 -6.92 -6.65
N PHE A 310 2.11 -6.55 -5.51
CA PHE A 310 0.90 -7.21 -5.03
C PHE A 310 -0.32 -6.64 -5.78
N PRO A 311 -1.07 -7.42 -6.57
CA PRO A 311 -2.00 -6.87 -7.55
C PRO A 311 -3.38 -6.52 -7.02
N ILE A 312 -3.77 -6.98 -5.83
CA ILE A 312 -5.12 -6.88 -5.29
C ILE A 312 -5.14 -5.91 -4.10
N ARG A 313 -6.10 -4.99 -4.07
CA ARG A 313 -6.29 -4.01 -3.00
C ARG A 313 -7.72 -4.05 -2.49
N PHE A 314 -7.86 -3.98 -1.17
CA PHE A 314 -9.15 -3.82 -0.48
C PHE A 314 -9.09 -2.59 0.40
N ASP A 315 -9.87 -1.58 0.04
CA ASP A 315 -9.94 -0.30 0.73
C ASP A 315 -11.36 -0.06 1.24
N PHE A 316 -11.49 0.63 2.36
CA PHE A 316 -12.76 1.16 2.80
C PHE A 316 -12.91 2.63 2.42
N LEU A 317 -14.08 2.98 1.90
CA LEU A 317 -14.49 4.35 1.63
C LEU A 317 -15.80 4.60 2.40
N ASP A 318 -15.70 5.38 3.47
CA ASP A 318 -16.83 5.64 4.36
C ASP A 318 -17.43 7.01 4.07
N THR A 319 -18.63 7.03 3.50
CA THR A 319 -19.43 8.23 3.26
C THR A 319 -20.72 8.28 4.09
N MET A 320 -20.87 7.37 5.08
CA MET A 320 -22.05 7.31 5.95
C MET A 320 -22.04 8.46 6.96
N GLY A 321 -23.04 9.34 6.87
CA GLY A 321 -23.05 10.61 7.60
C GLY A 321 -22.00 11.61 7.11
N GLY A 322 -21.41 11.36 5.94
CA GLY A 322 -20.42 12.19 5.27
C GLY A 322 -20.92 12.80 3.96
N GLY A 323 -20.06 12.94 2.97
CA GLY A 323 -20.37 13.53 1.67
C GLY A 323 -20.01 12.62 0.50
N ASN A 324 -20.33 13.05 -0.72
CA ASN A 324 -19.97 12.32 -1.93
C ASN A 324 -18.44 12.23 -2.09
N LEU A 325 -17.94 11.10 -2.57
CA LEU A 325 -16.57 10.98 -3.05
C LEU A 325 -16.34 11.89 -4.28
N SER A 326 -15.10 12.19 -4.62
CA SER A 326 -14.81 12.95 -5.84
C SER A 326 -15.31 12.20 -7.08
N LEU A 327 -15.97 12.88 -8.01
CA LEU A 327 -16.27 12.30 -9.32
C LEU A 327 -14.96 12.09 -10.07
N GLN A 328 -14.70 10.88 -10.52
CA GLN A 328 -13.39 10.45 -11.00
C GLN A 328 -13.45 9.42 -12.12
N VAL A 329 -12.29 9.19 -12.74
CA VAL A 329 -12.08 8.14 -13.73
C VAL A 329 -10.64 7.62 -13.62
N HIS A 330 -10.45 6.31 -13.80
CA HIS A 330 -9.12 5.68 -13.87
C HIS A 330 -8.66 5.53 -15.32
N PRO A 331 -7.35 5.67 -15.59
CA PRO A 331 -6.81 5.54 -16.94
C PRO A 331 -6.97 4.12 -17.48
N VAL A 332 -7.26 4.01 -18.78
CA VAL A 332 -7.18 2.72 -19.48
C VAL A 332 -5.72 2.27 -19.64
N THR A 333 -5.47 0.96 -19.74
CA THR A 333 -4.12 0.36 -19.77
C THR A 333 -3.20 0.98 -20.81
N GLN A 334 -3.69 1.30 -22.01
CA GLN A 334 -2.89 1.93 -23.04
C GLN A 334 -2.39 3.32 -22.60
N TYR A 335 -3.28 4.13 -22.03
CA TYR A 335 -2.95 5.49 -21.59
C TYR A 335 -1.93 5.50 -20.45
N ILE A 336 -2.13 4.63 -19.43
CA ILE A 336 -1.23 4.57 -18.28
C ILE A 336 0.18 4.12 -18.69
N ARG A 337 0.27 3.17 -19.63
CA ARG A 337 1.54 2.70 -20.19
C ARG A 337 2.27 3.81 -20.95
N ASP A 338 1.60 4.46 -21.86
CA ASP A 338 2.24 5.43 -22.76
C ASP A 338 2.61 6.73 -22.02
N THR A 339 1.78 7.14 -21.04
CA THR A 339 1.97 8.40 -20.33
C THR A 339 2.86 8.24 -19.11
N PHE A 340 2.67 7.18 -18.31
CA PHE A 340 3.30 7.05 -16.99
C PHE A 340 4.29 5.89 -16.89
N GLY A 341 4.38 5.02 -17.91
CA GLY A 341 5.32 3.89 -17.94
C GLY A 341 4.94 2.73 -17.04
N ILE A 342 3.63 2.53 -16.78
CA ILE A 342 3.10 1.43 -15.97
C ILE A 342 2.26 0.51 -16.84
N TYR A 343 2.34 -0.81 -16.63
CA TYR A 343 1.86 -1.82 -17.58
C TYR A 343 0.48 -2.39 -17.26
N TYR A 344 -0.11 -2.04 -16.13
CA TYR A 344 -1.46 -2.42 -15.72
C TYR A 344 -2.16 -1.24 -15.06
N THR A 345 -3.48 -1.28 -15.02
CA THR A 345 -4.32 -0.17 -14.56
C THR A 345 -5.18 -0.57 -13.38
N GLN A 346 -5.83 0.42 -12.76
CA GLN A 346 -6.81 0.23 -11.71
C GLN A 346 -8.17 -0.07 -12.35
N ASP A 347 -8.49 -1.36 -12.51
CA ASP A 347 -9.88 -1.81 -12.56
C ASP A 347 -10.37 -1.99 -11.13
N GLU A 348 -11.59 -1.59 -10.84
CA GLU A 348 -12.12 -1.67 -9.48
C GLU A 348 -13.59 -2.07 -9.42
N SER A 349 -14.07 -2.27 -8.22
CA SER A 349 -15.48 -2.42 -7.92
C SER A 349 -15.80 -1.87 -6.53
N TYR A 350 -17.02 -1.39 -6.37
CA TYR A 350 -17.59 -1.05 -5.09
C TYR A 350 -18.51 -2.17 -4.61
N TYR A 351 -18.24 -2.70 -3.44
CA TYR A 351 -19.15 -3.57 -2.72
C TYR A 351 -19.68 -2.82 -1.49
N LEU A 352 -21.00 -2.72 -1.35
CA LEU A 352 -21.62 -1.98 -0.26
C LEU A 352 -21.70 -2.86 1.00
N LEU A 353 -20.81 -2.61 1.97
CA LEU A 353 -20.86 -3.27 3.29
C LEU A 353 -22.06 -2.80 4.11
N ASP A 354 -22.42 -1.52 3.95
CA ASP A 354 -23.58 -0.91 4.55
C ASP A 354 -24.05 0.29 3.70
N ALA A 355 -25.31 0.72 3.89
CA ALA A 355 -25.88 1.84 3.15
C ALA A 355 -27.04 2.45 3.92
N GLU A 356 -27.13 3.77 3.95
CA GLU A 356 -28.29 4.53 4.38
C GLU A 356 -29.44 4.40 3.37
N GLU A 357 -30.65 4.79 3.75
CA GLU A 357 -31.84 4.60 2.90
C GLU A 357 -31.76 5.37 1.57
N ASP A 358 -31.12 6.53 1.57
CA ASP A 358 -30.91 7.42 0.43
C ASP A 358 -29.52 7.31 -0.21
N ALA A 359 -28.75 6.31 0.16
CA ALA A 359 -27.42 6.07 -0.39
C ALA A 359 -27.43 5.92 -1.92
N THR A 360 -26.39 6.43 -2.56
CA THR A 360 -26.29 6.40 -4.02
C THR A 360 -24.87 6.10 -4.49
N VAL A 361 -24.76 5.62 -5.74
CA VAL A 361 -23.50 5.51 -6.47
C VAL A 361 -23.65 6.20 -7.82
N TYR A 362 -22.72 7.07 -8.15
CA TYR A 362 -22.62 7.64 -9.49
C TYR A 362 -21.79 6.69 -10.36
N LEU A 363 -22.34 6.22 -11.48
CA LEU A 363 -21.66 5.26 -12.34
C LEU A 363 -22.11 5.38 -13.80
N GLY A 364 -21.13 5.65 -14.68
CA GLY A 364 -21.33 5.77 -16.12
C GLY A 364 -22.11 7.01 -16.54
N LEU A 365 -22.16 7.23 -17.83
CA LEU A 365 -22.70 8.43 -18.42
C LEU A 365 -24.20 8.31 -18.75
N LYS A 366 -24.89 9.43 -18.78
CA LYS A 366 -26.28 9.50 -19.26
C LYS A 366 -26.32 9.14 -20.75
N THR A 367 -27.41 8.52 -21.18
CA THR A 367 -27.65 8.24 -22.60
C THR A 367 -27.67 9.54 -23.41
N GLY A 368 -26.89 9.58 -24.50
CA GLY A 368 -26.83 10.73 -25.41
C GLY A 368 -25.99 11.90 -24.90
N VAL A 369 -25.16 11.71 -23.86
CA VAL A 369 -24.21 12.75 -23.41
C VAL A 369 -23.32 13.20 -24.55
N ASN A 370 -23.14 14.52 -24.68
CA ASN A 370 -22.17 15.10 -25.63
C ASN A 370 -20.82 15.25 -24.91
N PRO A 371 -19.74 14.60 -25.40
CA PRO A 371 -18.43 14.67 -24.79
C PRO A 371 -17.88 16.11 -24.68
N ASP A 372 -17.95 16.87 -25.74
CA ASP A 372 -17.40 18.24 -25.77
C ASP A 372 -18.13 19.16 -24.80
N GLU A 373 -19.46 19.01 -24.70
CA GLU A 373 -20.29 19.79 -23.77
C GLU A 373 -19.95 19.46 -22.31
N MET A 374 -19.79 18.16 -21.98
CA MET A 374 -19.43 17.74 -20.63
C MET A 374 -18.03 18.25 -20.24
N ILE A 375 -17.04 18.12 -21.12
CA ILE A 375 -15.67 18.60 -20.86
C ILE A 375 -15.64 20.13 -20.75
N ALA A 376 -16.39 20.86 -21.59
CA ALA A 376 -16.52 22.31 -21.48
C ALA A 376 -17.13 22.73 -20.13
N ALA A 377 -18.19 22.04 -19.67
CA ALA A 377 -18.81 22.31 -18.39
C ALA A 377 -17.88 22.02 -17.18
N LEU A 378 -17.08 20.97 -17.24
CA LEU A 378 -16.06 20.67 -16.24
C LEU A 378 -14.98 21.77 -16.19
N ASN A 379 -14.48 22.21 -17.33
CA ASN A 379 -13.51 23.30 -17.42
C ASN A 379 -14.09 24.64 -16.95
N GLU A 380 -15.33 24.97 -17.31
CA GLU A 380 -16.03 26.15 -16.79
C GLU A 380 -16.10 26.10 -15.26
N SER A 381 -16.52 24.96 -14.71
CA SER A 381 -16.58 24.76 -13.27
C SER A 381 -15.22 24.99 -12.57
N GLN A 382 -14.15 24.43 -13.14
CA GLN A 382 -12.80 24.58 -12.59
C GLN A 382 -12.32 26.05 -12.64
N GLN A 383 -12.61 26.76 -13.71
CA GLN A 383 -12.13 28.14 -13.92
C GLN A 383 -12.94 29.17 -13.13
N THR A 384 -14.24 28.97 -12.99
CA THR A 384 -15.17 29.97 -12.43
C THR A 384 -15.66 29.65 -11.05
N GLY A 385 -15.49 28.41 -10.55
CA GLY A 385 -16.08 27.93 -9.31
C GLY A 385 -17.58 27.61 -9.40
N LYS A 386 -18.19 27.73 -10.59
CA LYS A 386 -19.59 27.36 -10.81
C LYS A 386 -19.78 25.85 -10.58
N PRO A 387 -20.77 25.40 -9.80
CA PRO A 387 -21.01 23.98 -9.60
C PRO A 387 -21.23 23.24 -10.92
N PHE A 388 -20.57 22.08 -11.07
CA PHE A 388 -20.81 21.17 -12.18
C PHE A 388 -22.13 20.40 -11.96
N ASP A 389 -23.01 20.43 -12.95
CA ASP A 389 -24.28 19.68 -12.90
C ASP A 389 -24.03 18.21 -13.21
N THR A 390 -23.63 17.47 -12.17
CA THR A 390 -23.26 16.04 -12.28
C THR A 390 -24.41 15.20 -12.80
N GLU A 391 -25.64 15.45 -12.37
CA GLU A 391 -26.80 14.63 -12.73
C GLU A 391 -27.29 14.87 -14.18
N LYS A 392 -26.84 15.94 -14.83
CA LYS A 392 -27.03 16.13 -16.27
C LYS A 392 -26.21 15.13 -17.10
N TYR A 393 -25.01 14.76 -16.65
CA TYR A 393 -24.04 14.01 -17.45
C TYR A 393 -23.79 12.58 -16.95
N VAL A 394 -23.95 12.34 -15.64
CA VAL A 394 -23.59 11.07 -15.00
C VAL A 394 -24.84 10.43 -14.38
N ASN A 395 -24.95 9.11 -14.52
CA ASN A 395 -26.03 8.37 -13.89
C ASN A 395 -25.83 8.29 -12.38
N LYS A 396 -26.92 8.47 -11.63
CA LYS A 396 -26.99 8.30 -10.19
C LYS A 396 -27.92 7.12 -9.89
N TRP A 397 -27.36 6.09 -9.27
CA TRP A 397 -28.05 4.85 -8.95
C TRP A 397 -28.33 4.77 -7.46
N PRO A 398 -29.55 4.37 -7.04
CA PRO A 398 -29.80 4.04 -5.65
C PRO A 398 -28.93 2.86 -5.24
N ALA A 399 -28.39 2.90 -4.04
CA ALA A 399 -27.47 1.91 -3.52
C ALA A 399 -27.99 1.27 -2.23
N LYS A 400 -27.80 -0.03 -2.10
CA LYS A 400 -28.22 -0.81 -0.92
C LYS A 400 -27.08 -1.66 -0.41
N ARG A 401 -27.15 -2.01 0.84
CA ARG A 401 -26.24 -2.99 1.42
C ARG A 401 -26.18 -4.26 0.57
N HIS A 402 -24.98 -4.72 0.29
CA HIS A 402 -24.66 -5.89 -0.54
C HIS A 402 -24.83 -5.70 -2.05
N ASP A 403 -25.15 -4.50 -2.53
CA ASP A 403 -25.00 -4.18 -3.94
C ASP A 403 -23.54 -4.16 -4.35
N HIS A 404 -23.29 -4.44 -5.65
CA HIS A 404 -21.97 -4.48 -6.24
C HIS A 404 -21.94 -3.72 -7.56
N TYR A 405 -20.97 -2.82 -7.72
CA TYR A 405 -20.79 -1.97 -8.88
C TYR A 405 -19.42 -2.22 -9.50
N LEU A 406 -19.40 -2.72 -10.72
CA LEU A 406 -18.18 -2.89 -11.48
C LEU A 406 -17.74 -1.56 -12.09
N ILE A 407 -16.47 -1.24 -11.96
CA ILE A 407 -15.88 0.02 -12.40
C ILE A 407 -14.63 -0.28 -13.23
N PRO A 408 -14.77 -0.80 -14.46
CA PRO A 408 -13.63 -0.96 -15.34
C PRO A 408 -13.00 0.39 -15.65
N ALA A 409 -11.67 0.43 -15.76
CA ALA A 409 -10.92 1.65 -16.08
C ALA A 409 -11.52 2.42 -17.25
N GLY A 410 -11.61 3.74 -17.14
CA GLY A 410 -12.31 4.63 -18.09
C GLY A 410 -13.80 4.86 -17.80
N THR A 411 -14.36 4.25 -16.74
CA THR A 411 -15.75 4.51 -16.31
C THR A 411 -15.80 5.70 -15.35
N VAL A 412 -16.59 6.72 -15.66
CA VAL A 412 -16.83 7.85 -14.77
C VAL A 412 -17.67 7.38 -13.58
N HIS A 413 -17.20 7.63 -12.34
CA HIS A 413 -17.86 7.13 -11.15
C HIS A 413 -17.51 7.93 -9.87
N CYS A 414 -18.31 7.75 -8.83
CA CYS A 414 -17.96 7.96 -7.42
C CYS A 414 -19.02 7.36 -6.49
N SER A 415 -18.65 7.08 -5.24
CA SER A 415 -19.63 6.84 -4.18
C SER A 415 -20.34 8.13 -3.84
N GLY A 416 -21.67 8.09 -3.74
CA GLY A 416 -22.47 9.15 -3.13
C GLY A 416 -22.39 9.11 -1.60
N ALA A 417 -23.00 10.07 -0.94
CA ALA A 417 -23.16 10.07 0.51
C ALA A 417 -23.97 8.86 0.99
N GLY A 418 -23.81 8.47 2.24
CA GLY A 418 -24.61 7.42 2.89
C GLY A 418 -24.16 5.99 2.60
N ALA A 419 -22.98 5.76 2.04
CA ALA A 419 -22.48 4.44 1.69
C ALA A 419 -21.22 4.05 2.46
N MET A 420 -21.15 2.80 2.89
CA MET A 420 -19.90 2.16 3.33
C MET A 420 -19.42 1.21 2.24
N VAL A 421 -18.42 1.65 1.50
CA VAL A 421 -17.87 0.93 0.36
C VAL A 421 -16.67 0.10 0.79
N LEU A 422 -16.67 -1.16 0.41
CA LEU A 422 -15.47 -1.97 0.26
C LEU A 422 -15.06 -1.85 -1.21
N GLU A 423 -14.04 -1.05 -1.48
CA GLU A 423 -13.42 -0.99 -2.80
C GLU A 423 -12.52 -2.21 -2.97
N ILE A 424 -12.71 -2.91 -4.06
CA ILE A 424 -11.86 -4.03 -4.48
C ILE A 424 -11.25 -3.60 -5.80
N SER A 425 -9.94 -3.40 -5.81
CA SER A 425 -9.27 -2.82 -6.96
C SER A 425 -7.95 -3.50 -7.30
N ALA A 426 -7.55 -3.32 -8.56
CA ALA A 426 -6.21 -3.65 -9.01
C ALA A 426 -5.24 -2.52 -8.61
N THR A 427 -4.02 -2.88 -8.25
CA THR A 427 -2.91 -1.93 -8.15
C THR A 427 -2.54 -1.46 -9.57
N PRO A 428 -2.20 -0.19 -9.84
CA PRO A 428 -1.75 0.86 -8.93
C PRO A 428 -2.84 1.85 -8.49
N SER A 429 -2.70 2.35 -7.27
CA SER A 429 -3.70 3.21 -6.62
C SER A 429 -3.66 4.69 -6.96
N ILE A 430 -2.52 5.19 -7.41
CA ILE A 430 -2.30 6.65 -7.53
C ILE A 430 -3.11 7.29 -8.67
N PHE A 431 -3.52 6.53 -9.69
CA PHE A 431 -4.07 7.08 -10.93
C PHE A 431 -5.58 7.32 -10.86
N THR A 432 -5.98 8.15 -9.91
CA THR A 432 -7.36 8.65 -9.80
C THR A 432 -7.45 10.04 -10.43
N PHE A 433 -8.02 10.13 -11.64
CA PHE A 433 -8.23 11.42 -12.31
C PHE A 433 -9.56 12.03 -11.86
N LYS A 434 -9.48 12.98 -10.93
CA LYS A 434 -10.65 13.70 -10.45
C LYS A 434 -11.18 14.63 -11.53
N LEU A 435 -12.47 14.51 -11.82
CA LEU A 435 -13.19 15.36 -12.77
C LEU A 435 -13.91 16.51 -12.06
N TRP A 436 -14.48 16.23 -10.87
CA TRP A 436 -15.19 17.16 -10.04
C TRP A 436 -15.12 16.78 -8.56
N ASP A 437 -14.97 17.75 -7.69
CA ASP A 437 -14.89 17.49 -6.24
C ASP A 437 -15.87 18.34 -5.41
N TRP A 438 -17.04 18.58 -5.97
CA TRP A 438 -18.18 19.23 -5.27
C TRP A 438 -17.84 20.62 -4.72
N GLY A 439 -16.82 21.31 -5.27
CA GLY A 439 -16.34 22.61 -4.82
C GLY A 439 -15.65 22.60 -3.44
N ARG A 440 -15.24 21.42 -2.93
CA ARG A 440 -14.62 21.27 -1.62
C ARG A 440 -13.15 21.69 -1.61
N LEU A 441 -12.72 22.16 -0.44
CA LEU A 441 -11.31 22.32 -0.12
C LEU A 441 -10.73 21.02 0.44
N GLY A 442 -9.42 20.85 0.30
CA GLY A 442 -8.67 19.80 0.98
C GLY A 442 -8.58 20.06 2.49
N LEU A 443 -8.06 19.09 3.23
CA LEU A 443 -7.76 19.26 4.67
C LEU A 443 -6.71 20.35 4.94
N ASP A 444 -5.93 20.70 3.92
CA ASP A 444 -4.96 21.81 3.90
C ASP A 444 -5.60 23.19 3.63
N GLY A 445 -6.92 23.25 3.43
CA GLY A 445 -7.66 24.46 3.10
C GLY A 445 -7.50 24.95 1.66
N LEU A 446 -6.80 24.20 0.81
CA LEU A 446 -6.60 24.52 -0.62
C LEU A 446 -7.60 23.80 -1.51
N PRO A 447 -7.90 24.34 -2.72
CA PRO A 447 -8.68 23.61 -3.72
C PRO A 447 -8.05 22.25 -4.03
N ARG A 448 -8.86 21.21 -4.01
CA ARG A 448 -8.37 19.85 -4.32
C ARG A 448 -7.97 19.75 -5.80
N PRO A 449 -6.90 19.00 -6.13
CA PRO A 449 -6.46 18.83 -7.50
C PRO A 449 -7.55 18.19 -8.37
N ILE A 450 -7.78 18.75 -9.56
CA ILE A 450 -8.68 18.24 -10.58
C ILE A 450 -7.85 17.95 -11.85
N ASN A 451 -8.11 16.81 -12.49
CA ASN A 451 -7.26 16.26 -13.55
C ASN A 451 -8.04 16.10 -14.86
N ILE A 452 -8.84 17.11 -15.26
CA ILE A 452 -9.68 17.05 -16.46
C ILE A 452 -8.84 16.76 -17.70
N GLY A 453 -7.63 17.33 -17.80
CA GLY A 453 -6.73 17.12 -18.93
C GLY A 453 -6.31 15.66 -19.15
N HIS A 454 -6.15 14.87 -18.07
CA HIS A 454 -5.95 13.44 -18.14
C HIS A 454 -7.28 12.68 -18.27
N GLY A 455 -8.25 13.01 -17.45
CA GLY A 455 -9.55 12.34 -17.39
C GLY A 455 -10.28 12.33 -18.73
N SER A 456 -10.32 13.47 -19.41
CA SER A 456 -10.97 13.59 -20.75
C SER A 456 -10.44 12.63 -21.81
N LYS A 457 -9.18 12.20 -21.69
CA LYS A 457 -8.51 11.31 -22.64
C LYS A 457 -8.78 9.83 -22.39
N VAL A 458 -9.34 9.49 -21.23
CA VAL A 458 -9.51 8.08 -20.81
C VAL A 458 -10.97 7.68 -20.61
N ILE A 459 -11.91 8.64 -20.57
CA ILE A 459 -13.34 8.35 -20.46
C ILE A 459 -13.79 7.47 -21.63
N GLN A 460 -14.47 6.38 -21.31
CA GLN A 460 -15.10 5.47 -22.27
C GLN A 460 -16.56 5.94 -22.46
N TRP A 461 -16.79 6.75 -23.50
CA TRP A 461 -18.05 7.47 -23.73
C TRP A 461 -19.24 6.57 -24.07
N GLU A 462 -18.99 5.34 -24.49
CA GLU A 462 -20.00 4.32 -24.75
C GLU A 462 -20.60 3.71 -23.46
N ARG A 463 -19.97 3.90 -22.29
CA ARG A 463 -20.47 3.38 -21.02
C ARG A 463 -21.62 4.24 -20.48
N GLN A 464 -22.73 4.18 -21.23
CA GLN A 464 -23.96 4.94 -20.95
C GLN A 464 -24.99 4.10 -20.18
N THR A 465 -26.15 4.68 -19.89
CA THR A 465 -27.16 4.16 -18.96
C THR A 465 -27.48 2.68 -19.14
N GLU A 466 -27.82 2.22 -20.37
CA GLU A 466 -28.21 0.82 -20.59
C GLU A 466 -27.01 -0.14 -20.46
N PHE A 467 -25.85 0.28 -20.95
CA PHE A 467 -24.64 -0.51 -20.79
C PHE A 467 -24.32 -0.72 -19.29
N VAL A 468 -24.34 0.34 -18.50
CA VAL A 468 -24.07 0.30 -17.05
C VAL A 468 -25.07 -0.59 -16.33
N ARG A 469 -26.38 -0.40 -16.60
CA ARG A 469 -27.44 -1.20 -15.98
C ARG A 469 -27.26 -2.69 -16.19
N HIS A 470 -26.92 -3.08 -17.40
CA HIS A 470 -26.88 -4.49 -17.77
C HIS A 470 -25.53 -5.18 -17.52
N ASN A 471 -24.43 -4.41 -17.47
CA ASN A 471 -23.09 -4.99 -17.42
C ASN A 471 -22.30 -4.65 -16.15
N LEU A 472 -22.67 -3.61 -15.40
CA LEU A 472 -21.83 -3.13 -14.30
C LEU A 472 -22.50 -3.19 -12.92
N ILE A 473 -23.81 -3.33 -12.84
CA ILE A 473 -24.54 -3.33 -11.55
C ILE A 473 -24.93 -4.74 -11.17
N ASN A 474 -24.55 -5.19 -9.97
CA ASN A 474 -24.88 -6.48 -9.38
C ASN A 474 -24.50 -7.70 -10.24
N GLN A 475 -23.36 -7.62 -10.94
CA GLN A 475 -22.84 -8.67 -11.82
C GLN A 475 -21.77 -9.57 -11.17
N VAL A 476 -21.62 -9.52 -9.85
CA VAL A 476 -20.53 -10.17 -9.13
C VAL A 476 -20.43 -11.70 -9.39
N GLU A 477 -21.56 -12.35 -9.61
CA GLU A 477 -21.61 -13.80 -9.84
C GLU A 477 -21.53 -14.16 -11.34
N MET A 478 -21.96 -13.28 -12.23
CA MET A 478 -21.94 -13.50 -13.69
C MET A 478 -20.55 -13.30 -14.29
N ILE A 479 -19.76 -12.41 -13.76
CA ILE A 479 -18.39 -12.13 -14.24
C ILE A 479 -17.43 -13.26 -13.88
N ALA A 480 -17.78 -14.09 -12.90
CA ALA A 480 -17.00 -15.28 -12.59
C ALA A 480 -16.84 -16.23 -13.78
N GLU A 481 -17.70 -16.16 -14.79
CA GLU A 481 -17.75 -17.16 -15.88
C GLU A 481 -17.10 -16.73 -17.20
N GLY A 482 -16.63 -15.46 -17.38
CA GLY A 482 -16.15 -15.42 -18.67
C GLY A 482 -15.54 -14.24 -19.36
N ASP A 483 -15.80 -13.04 -19.11
CA ASP A 483 -15.43 -12.02 -20.09
C ASP A 483 -14.36 -11.04 -19.62
N GLY A 484 -13.17 -11.29 -19.97
CA GLY A 484 -12.02 -10.45 -20.30
C GLY A 484 -11.89 -8.99 -19.84
N TRP A 485 -12.80 -8.48 -19.05
CA TRP A 485 -12.91 -7.09 -18.63
C TRP A 485 -11.98 -6.73 -17.46
N ARG A 486 -11.53 -7.73 -16.71
CA ARG A 486 -10.78 -7.53 -15.48
C ARG A 486 -9.55 -8.40 -15.43
N GLU A 487 -8.53 -7.83 -14.89
CA GLU A 487 -7.35 -8.55 -14.45
C GLU A 487 -7.62 -9.37 -13.19
N GLU A 488 -8.65 -8.97 -12.42
CA GLU A 488 -9.09 -9.61 -11.20
C GLU A 488 -10.51 -10.15 -11.30
N GLN A 489 -10.80 -11.15 -10.49
CA GLN A 489 -12.12 -11.74 -10.38
C GLN A 489 -12.61 -11.69 -8.93
N THR A 490 -13.87 -11.27 -8.76
CA THR A 490 -14.53 -11.17 -7.45
C THR A 490 -15.61 -12.22 -7.33
N ARG A 491 -15.67 -12.94 -6.21
CA ARG A 491 -16.71 -13.91 -5.89
C ARG A 491 -17.26 -13.70 -4.51
N ARG A 492 -18.58 -13.81 -4.37
CA ARG A 492 -19.30 -13.74 -3.11
C ARG A 492 -19.78 -15.12 -2.68
N HIS A 493 -19.57 -15.48 -1.42
CA HIS A 493 -19.99 -16.75 -0.84
C HIS A 493 -20.90 -16.49 0.36
N TRP A 494 -22.05 -17.15 0.37
CA TRP A 494 -23.02 -17.12 1.46
C TRP A 494 -23.16 -18.52 2.03
N PHE A 495 -23.07 -18.68 3.35
CA PHE A 495 -23.04 -19.99 3.99
C PHE A 495 -23.52 -19.97 5.44
N THR A 496 -23.98 -21.12 5.91
CA THR A 496 -24.31 -21.40 7.32
C THR A 496 -23.42 -22.48 7.91
N ASP A 497 -22.63 -23.14 7.08
CA ASP A 497 -21.78 -24.27 7.42
C ASP A 497 -20.41 -24.11 6.74
N ILE A 498 -19.58 -25.15 6.77
CA ILE A 498 -18.24 -25.16 6.19
C ILE A 498 -18.26 -25.01 4.67
N VAL A 499 -17.41 -24.15 4.15
CA VAL A 499 -17.21 -23.94 2.70
C VAL A 499 -15.77 -24.26 2.34
N PRO A 500 -15.53 -25.23 1.43
CA PRO A 500 -14.20 -25.51 0.92
C PRO A 500 -13.76 -24.47 -0.11
N HIS A 501 -12.48 -24.17 -0.10
CA HIS A 501 -11.81 -23.28 -1.03
C HIS A 501 -10.47 -23.86 -1.47
N ASN A 502 -9.94 -23.35 -2.58
CA ASN A 502 -8.59 -23.65 -3.05
C ASN A 502 -7.99 -22.39 -3.69
N THR A 503 -6.73 -22.14 -3.47
CA THR A 503 -6.00 -21.00 -4.07
C THR A 503 -5.81 -21.18 -5.58
N ASN A 504 -5.84 -22.42 -6.07
CA ASN A 504 -5.52 -22.78 -7.45
C ASN A 504 -4.17 -22.21 -7.94
N GLY A 505 -3.22 -22.05 -7.00
CA GLY A 505 -1.88 -21.54 -7.30
C GLY A 505 -1.77 -20.03 -7.47
N GLY A 506 -2.75 -19.26 -7.03
CA GLY A 506 -2.73 -17.80 -6.99
C GLY A 506 -3.19 -17.26 -5.65
N VAL A 507 -2.64 -16.10 -5.26
CA VAL A 507 -3.04 -15.39 -4.05
C VAL A 507 -4.52 -15.02 -4.08
N GLN A 508 -5.17 -15.09 -2.92
CA GLN A 508 -6.56 -14.68 -2.75
C GLN A 508 -6.67 -13.67 -1.62
N VAL A 509 -7.54 -12.67 -1.79
CA VAL A 509 -7.86 -11.68 -0.76
C VAL A 509 -9.35 -11.77 -0.48
N LEU A 510 -9.72 -11.87 0.79
CA LEU A 510 -11.09 -12.02 1.23
C LEU A 510 -11.46 -10.98 2.29
N ASN A 511 -12.76 -10.61 2.33
CA ASN A 511 -13.32 -9.80 3.43
C ASN A 511 -14.56 -10.48 3.99
N VAL A 512 -14.77 -10.35 5.30
CA VAL A 512 -15.97 -10.85 5.99
C VAL A 512 -17.09 -9.82 5.89
N ILE A 513 -18.01 -10.04 4.95
CA ILE A 513 -19.11 -9.12 4.65
C ILE A 513 -20.36 -9.34 5.53
N LYS A 514 -20.45 -10.49 6.19
CA LYS A 514 -21.53 -10.85 7.12
C LYS A 514 -21.10 -11.95 8.09
N GLY A 515 -21.53 -11.87 9.32
CA GLY A 515 -21.13 -12.70 10.45
C GLY A 515 -20.30 -11.89 11.45
N ASP A 516 -20.15 -12.37 12.66
CA ASP A 516 -19.32 -11.72 13.67
C ASP A 516 -17.89 -12.26 13.65
N GLU A 517 -17.79 -13.59 13.55
CA GLU A 517 -16.52 -14.33 13.59
C GLU A 517 -16.59 -15.51 12.62
N LEU A 518 -15.54 -15.69 11.84
CA LEU A 518 -15.32 -16.86 11.00
C LEU A 518 -13.97 -17.46 11.35
N ILE A 519 -13.79 -18.74 11.04
CA ILE A 519 -12.50 -19.41 11.18
C ILE A 519 -12.08 -20.01 9.84
N VAL A 520 -10.82 -19.78 9.50
CA VAL A 520 -10.14 -20.35 8.34
C VAL A 520 -9.29 -21.51 8.82
N GLU A 521 -9.46 -22.68 8.25
CA GLU A 521 -8.78 -23.90 8.70
C GLU A 521 -8.15 -24.65 7.51
N SER A 522 -7.02 -25.31 7.80
CA SER A 522 -6.38 -26.20 6.84
C SER A 522 -6.95 -27.61 6.99
N PRO A 523 -7.51 -28.23 5.96
CA PRO A 523 -7.95 -29.63 6.01
C PRO A 523 -6.81 -30.63 6.29
N THR A 524 -5.57 -30.23 6.00
CA THR A 524 -4.36 -31.04 6.14
C THR A 524 -3.52 -30.68 7.35
N GLY A 525 -3.91 -29.66 8.14
CA GLY A 525 -3.12 -29.13 9.25
C GLY A 525 -1.86 -28.37 8.82
N ALA A 526 -1.85 -27.80 7.63
CA ALA A 526 -0.70 -27.04 7.09
C ALA A 526 -0.46 -25.70 7.79
N PHE A 527 -1.49 -25.15 8.42
CA PHE A 527 -1.42 -23.92 9.23
C PHE A 527 -2.40 -24.01 10.41
N GLU A 528 -2.12 -23.23 11.45
CA GLU A 528 -2.99 -23.10 12.62
C GLU A 528 -4.29 -22.38 12.27
N PRO A 529 -5.43 -22.75 12.89
CA PRO A 529 -6.70 -22.09 12.64
C PRO A 529 -6.62 -20.56 12.79
N PHE A 530 -7.12 -19.84 11.78
CA PHE A 530 -7.06 -18.38 11.70
C PHE A 530 -8.46 -17.78 11.84
N ILE A 531 -8.67 -16.99 12.91
CA ILE A 531 -9.94 -16.34 13.20
C ILE A 531 -9.97 -14.97 12.53
N VAL A 532 -11.10 -14.67 11.88
CA VAL A 532 -11.36 -13.37 11.26
C VAL A 532 -12.73 -12.84 11.69
N HIS A 533 -12.84 -11.51 11.72
CA HIS A 533 -14.05 -10.84 12.19
C HIS A 533 -14.73 -10.04 11.09
N TYR A 534 -15.94 -9.56 11.38
CA TYR A 534 -16.68 -8.72 10.45
C TYR A 534 -15.87 -7.51 9.97
N ALA A 535 -15.95 -7.25 8.66
CA ALA A 535 -15.24 -6.19 7.96
C ALA A 535 -13.71 -6.38 7.87
N GLU A 536 -13.14 -7.44 8.40
CA GLU A 536 -11.71 -7.71 8.25
C GLU A 536 -11.37 -8.29 6.88
N THR A 537 -10.35 -7.70 6.24
CA THR A 537 -9.73 -8.27 5.04
C THR A 537 -8.53 -9.12 5.43
N PHE A 538 -8.42 -10.27 4.78
CA PHE A 538 -7.31 -11.21 5.00
C PHE A 538 -6.81 -11.80 3.69
N ILE A 539 -5.54 -12.16 3.68
CA ILE A 539 -4.83 -12.71 2.53
C ILE A 539 -4.65 -14.22 2.74
N ILE A 540 -4.92 -14.98 1.71
CA ILE A 540 -4.57 -16.40 1.62
C ILE A 540 -3.43 -16.53 0.60
N PRO A 541 -2.19 -16.84 1.05
CA PRO A 541 -1.06 -17.06 0.15
C PRO A 541 -1.31 -18.19 -0.84
N ALA A 542 -0.73 -18.08 -2.03
CA ALA A 542 -0.92 -19.07 -3.10
C ALA A 542 -0.51 -20.48 -2.70
N CYS A 543 0.57 -20.61 -1.90
CA CYS A 543 1.10 -21.91 -1.45
C CYS A 543 0.21 -22.63 -0.43
N VAL A 544 -0.79 -21.96 0.17
CA VAL A 544 -1.74 -22.58 1.11
C VAL A 544 -2.54 -23.71 0.46
N GLY A 545 -2.92 -23.57 -0.81
CA GLY A 545 -3.69 -24.58 -1.54
C GLY A 545 -5.12 -24.70 -1.02
N GLU A 546 -5.48 -25.85 -0.42
CA GLU A 546 -6.81 -26.12 0.12
C GLU A 546 -7.00 -25.50 1.49
N TYR A 547 -8.15 -24.84 1.69
CA TYR A 547 -8.59 -24.32 2.97
C TYR A 547 -10.10 -24.31 3.09
N THR A 548 -10.62 -24.21 4.30
CA THR A 548 -12.05 -24.10 4.58
C THR A 548 -12.36 -22.85 5.37
N ILE A 549 -13.58 -22.32 5.20
CA ILE A 549 -14.11 -21.24 6.02
C ILE A 549 -15.45 -21.70 6.61
N ARG A 550 -15.67 -21.45 7.90
CA ARG A 550 -16.96 -21.72 8.55
C ARG A 550 -17.30 -20.69 9.60
N PRO A 551 -18.60 -20.56 9.96
CA PRO A 551 -19.01 -19.76 11.12
C PRO A 551 -18.28 -20.21 12.39
N TYR A 552 -17.85 -19.26 13.22
CA TYR A 552 -17.14 -19.51 14.48
C TYR A 552 -17.69 -18.62 15.60
N GLY A 553 -17.44 -19.01 16.86
CA GLY A 553 -17.85 -18.25 18.03
C GLY A 553 -19.33 -17.86 18.00
N SER A 554 -19.60 -16.57 18.06
CA SER A 554 -20.97 -16.02 18.04
C SER A 554 -21.70 -16.19 16.71
N SER A 555 -21.01 -16.57 15.64
CA SER A 555 -21.60 -16.78 14.30
C SER A 555 -22.08 -18.22 14.05
N VAL A 556 -21.81 -19.17 14.94
CA VAL A 556 -22.27 -20.56 14.78
C VAL A 556 -23.79 -20.61 14.63
N GLY A 557 -24.25 -21.31 13.59
CA GLY A 557 -25.68 -21.42 13.26
C GLY A 557 -26.29 -20.17 12.60
N LYS A 558 -25.50 -19.14 12.30
CA LYS A 558 -25.96 -17.95 11.60
C LYS A 558 -25.53 -17.97 10.14
N TYR A 559 -26.28 -17.26 9.31
CA TYR A 559 -25.95 -17.02 7.91
C TYR A 559 -24.81 -15.99 7.80
N CYS A 560 -23.71 -16.43 7.23
CA CYS A 560 -22.47 -15.65 7.09
C CYS A 560 -22.14 -15.41 5.61
N GLY A 561 -21.21 -14.50 5.36
CA GLY A 561 -20.79 -14.19 4.00
C GLY A 561 -19.36 -13.67 3.92
N THR A 562 -18.67 -14.06 2.84
CA THR A 562 -17.38 -13.50 2.45
C THR A 562 -17.42 -13.04 0.99
N ILE A 563 -16.62 -12.03 0.67
CA ILE A 563 -16.29 -11.68 -0.70
C ILE A 563 -14.81 -11.95 -0.94
N LYS A 564 -14.46 -12.50 -2.11
CA LYS A 564 -13.12 -12.94 -2.47
C LYS A 564 -12.71 -12.34 -3.80
N ALA A 565 -11.50 -11.80 -3.88
CA ALA A 565 -10.84 -11.39 -5.11
C ALA A 565 -9.59 -12.24 -5.37
N TYR A 566 -9.29 -12.46 -6.64
CA TYR A 566 -8.10 -13.17 -7.09
C TYR A 566 -7.77 -12.80 -8.55
N VAL A 567 -6.51 -12.92 -8.93
CA VAL A 567 -6.08 -12.71 -10.31
C VAL A 567 -6.56 -13.86 -11.18
N ARG A 568 -7.16 -13.52 -12.30
CA ARG A 568 -7.63 -14.51 -13.29
C ARG A 568 -6.48 -14.95 -14.19
N PHE A 569 -6.25 -16.23 -14.27
CA PHE A 569 -5.36 -16.84 -15.26
C PHE A 569 -6.00 -18.11 -15.81
N ARG A 570 -5.69 -18.43 -17.07
CA ARG A 570 -6.12 -19.70 -17.67
C ARG A 570 -5.29 -20.83 -17.05
N GLN A 571 -5.97 -21.83 -16.52
CA GLN A 571 -5.36 -23.09 -16.10
C GLN A 571 -5.00 -23.92 -17.30
#